data_a79af60411bf3570a3912f3f4d8892b8
#
_entry.id   a79af60411bf3570a3912f3f4d8892b8
#
_cell.length_a   1.000
_cell.length_b   1.000
_cell.length_c   1.000
_cell.angle_alpha   90.00
_cell.angle_beta   90.00
_cell.angle_gamma   90.00
#
_symmetry.space_group_name_H-M   'P 1'
#
loop_
_entity.id
_entity.type
_entity.pdbx_description
1 polymer ?
#
loop_
_entity_poly.entity_id
_entity_poly.type
_entity_poly.pdbx_seq_one_letter_code
_entity_poly.pdbx_strand_id
1 'polypeptide(L)'
;MGMRALVAGSAVLMTGIVACSPAAGVAATPTAGQGKPSATATALTTAKANAASTSVSTATVIEGLCTAPADHRALAARVSADIRAGLRGRNGSHSVSVYDRVTGLSCLYNGSKHFDSASIVKAIILGALLRWHQQTKTSLSSWEQNEATLMIEQSDNDAASDLWDELGMSNLQHFLNLAGMGQTQLGQDGEWGLTQVTAHDEMLLLKLLTASNSVLDANSRAYELNLMAHVTSWEAWGVTAGTPSDVTWHVKNGWLPDATGWHIDSIGAFTGHGKDYMMSVLSDNTDMNDDEQYGINTIEDVARLVQHDLNDAKLTAPSTSTVAASG
;
A
#
# COMPACT_ATOMS: atom_id res chain seq x y z
N MET A 1 -35.98 12.15 -30.77
CA MET A 1 -35.39 11.61 -31.98
C MET A 1 -33.88 11.68 -31.75
N GLY A 2 -33.17 10.73 -31.34
CA GLY A 2 -33.11 9.28 -31.57
C GLY A 2 -31.96 9.02 -32.50
N MET A 3 -30.82 8.62 -31.97
CA MET A 3 -29.95 7.65 -32.66
C MET A 3 -28.98 7.04 -31.67
N ARG A 4 -29.22 5.79 -31.32
CA ARG A 4 -28.29 4.89 -30.62
C ARG A 4 -27.41 4.26 -31.69
N ALA A 5 -26.09 4.35 -31.51
CA ALA A 5 -25.13 3.56 -32.28
C ALA A 5 -24.73 2.34 -31.44
N LEU A 6 -25.12 1.15 -31.91
CA LEU A 6 -24.56 -0.12 -31.44
C LEU A 6 -23.17 -0.29 -32.08
N VAL A 7 -22.16 -0.60 -31.27
CA VAL A 7 -20.90 -1.15 -31.75
C VAL A 7 -20.88 -2.64 -31.39
N ALA A 8 -20.84 -3.48 -32.43
CA ALA A 8 -20.78 -4.93 -32.35
C ALA A 8 -19.33 -5.35 -32.13
N GLY A 9 -19.08 -6.11 -31.04
CA GLY A 9 -17.80 -6.75 -30.80
C GLY A 9 -17.64 -8.01 -31.64
N SER A 10 -16.50 -8.12 -32.35
CA SER A 10 -16.10 -9.32 -33.08
C SER A 10 -15.23 -10.19 -32.19
N ALA A 11 -15.73 -11.36 -31.81
CA ALA A 11 -14.97 -12.42 -31.17
C ALA A 11 -14.12 -13.16 -32.22
N VAL A 12 -12.83 -13.22 -32.02
CA VAL A 12 -11.92 -14.07 -32.78
C VAL A 12 -11.62 -15.32 -31.95
N LEU A 13 -12.13 -16.45 -32.39
CA LEU A 13 -11.72 -17.79 -31.90
C LEU A 13 -10.38 -18.14 -32.56
N MET A 14 -9.35 -18.37 -31.75
CA MET A 14 -8.16 -19.10 -32.18
C MET A 14 -8.12 -20.47 -31.53
N THR A 15 -8.29 -21.51 -32.35
CA THR A 15 -8.01 -22.91 -32.05
C THR A 15 -6.53 -23.19 -32.29
N GLY A 16 -5.80 -23.51 -31.25
CA GLY A 16 -4.39 -23.92 -31.32
C GLY A 16 -4.20 -25.36 -30.84
N ILE A 17 -3.56 -26.15 -31.66
CA ILE A 17 -3.40 -27.60 -31.63
C ILE A 17 -2.31 -27.99 -30.62
N VAL A 18 -2.62 -29.04 -29.84
CA VAL A 18 -1.72 -29.77 -28.93
C VAL A 18 -0.75 -30.63 -29.74
N ALA A 19 0.53 -30.60 -29.43
CA ALA A 19 1.50 -31.63 -29.79
C ALA A 19 2.28 -32.10 -28.55
N CYS A 20 1.99 -33.31 -28.10
CA CYS A 20 2.81 -34.10 -27.19
C CYS A 20 3.98 -34.73 -27.90
N SER A 21 5.16 -34.78 -27.25
CA SER A 21 6.05 -35.98 -27.32
C SER A 21 7.10 -35.96 -26.21
N PRO A 22 7.49 -37.15 -25.69
CA PRO A 22 8.30 -37.31 -24.48
C PRO A 22 9.75 -37.71 -24.78
N ALA A 23 10.66 -37.45 -23.85
CA ALA A 23 11.93 -38.15 -23.75
C ALA A 23 12.42 -38.23 -22.30
N ALA A 24 12.36 -39.43 -21.75
CA ALA A 24 13.41 -40.26 -21.13
C ALA A 24 14.54 -39.51 -20.35
N GLY A 25 14.61 -39.63 -19.13
CA GLY A 25 15.08 -40.49 -18.07
C GLY A 25 16.57 -40.78 -18.07
N VAL A 26 17.31 -40.29 -17.04
CA VAL A 26 18.48 -40.99 -16.49
C VAL A 26 18.51 -40.73 -14.98
N ALA A 27 18.49 -41.84 -14.22
CA ALA A 27 18.66 -41.90 -12.77
C ALA A 27 20.17 -41.97 -12.43
N ALA A 28 20.57 -41.34 -11.35
CA ALA A 28 21.81 -41.70 -10.64
C ALA A 28 21.56 -41.64 -9.12
N THR A 29 21.71 -42.75 -8.46
CA THR A 29 21.61 -43.02 -7.05
C THR A 29 22.95 -42.83 -6.30
N PRO A 30 22.99 -42.91 -4.98
CA PRO A 30 23.83 -42.10 -4.11
C PRO A 30 25.06 -42.80 -3.57
N THR A 31 26.00 -42.05 -3.04
CA THR A 31 27.08 -42.63 -2.23
C THR A 31 27.11 -41.99 -0.85
N ALA A 32 27.00 -42.82 0.17
CA ALA A 32 27.12 -42.51 1.58
C ALA A 32 28.58 -42.28 1.98
N GLY A 33 28.82 -41.31 2.86
CA GLY A 33 30.10 -41.13 3.53
C GLY A 33 29.86 -40.72 4.98
N GLN A 34 30.10 -41.67 5.88
CA GLN A 34 30.07 -41.50 7.35
C GLN A 34 31.34 -40.77 7.83
N GLY A 35 31.17 -39.92 8.81
CA GLY A 35 32.27 -39.33 9.55
C GLY A 35 31.84 -38.61 10.79
N LYS A 36 31.80 -39.32 11.95
CA LYS A 36 31.68 -38.77 13.30
C LYS A 36 33.09 -38.64 13.88
N PRO A 37 33.40 -37.61 14.67
CA PRO A 37 33.97 -37.85 15.98
C PRO A 37 33.31 -37.01 17.09
N SER A 38 32.97 -37.66 18.07
CA SER A 38 33.37 -37.75 19.50
C SER A 38 33.56 -36.43 20.27
N ALA A 39 32.81 -36.43 21.39
CA ALA A 39 32.72 -35.41 22.41
C ALA A 39 34.01 -35.28 23.25
N THR A 40 34.24 -34.08 23.75
CA THR A 40 34.97 -33.93 25.03
C THR A 40 34.25 -32.88 25.87
N ALA A 41 33.73 -33.36 27.01
CA ALA A 41 33.13 -32.53 28.04
C ALA A 41 34.27 -31.94 28.91
N THR A 42 34.20 -30.63 29.13
CA THR A 42 34.99 -30.00 30.21
C THR A 42 34.01 -29.28 31.12
N ALA A 43 33.92 -29.79 32.33
CA ALA A 43 33.19 -29.17 33.41
C ALA A 43 34.01 -28.00 33.97
N LEU A 44 33.40 -26.85 34.15
CA LEU A 44 33.91 -25.79 35.03
C LEU A 44 32.78 -25.24 35.92
N THR A 45 33.07 -25.41 37.18
CA THR A 45 32.57 -24.90 38.44
C THR A 45 31.72 -23.63 38.45
N THR A 46 30.64 -23.78 39.24
CA THR A 46 29.72 -22.79 39.81
C THR A 46 30.41 -21.60 40.48
N ALA A 47 30.04 -20.40 40.02
CA ALA A 47 30.11 -19.19 40.83
C ALA A 47 28.69 -18.67 41.07
N LYS A 48 28.31 -18.64 42.33
CA LYS A 48 27.03 -18.20 42.84
C LYS A 48 27.07 -16.67 42.92
N ALA A 49 26.47 -15.96 41.98
CA ALA A 49 26.25 -14.52 42.07
C ALA A 49 24.78 -14.27 42.43
N ASN A 50 24.55 -13.66 43.57
CA ASN A 50 23.28 -13.11 43.98
C ASN A 50 22.90 -11.98 43.01
N ALA A 51 21.94 -12.22 42.13
CA ALA A 51 21.30 -11.17 41.36
C ALA A 51 19.93 -10.89 41.98
N ALA A 52 19.76 -9.66 42.43
CA ALA A 52 18.48 -9.14 42.87
C ALA A 52 17.49 -9.27 41.71
N SER A 53 16.41 -10.01 41.93
CA SER A 53 15.31 -10.12 40.99
C SER A 53 14.57 -8.76 40.90
N THR A 54 14.97 -7.93 39.98
CA THR A 54 14.11 -6.85 39.50
C THR A 54 13.01 -7.52 38.69
N SER A 55 11.81 -7.62 39.23
CA SER A 55 10.62 -8.03 38.48
C SER A 55 10.34 -7.00 37.39
N VAL A 56 10.91 -7.25 36.22
CA VAL A 56 10.42 -6.60 34.99
C VAL A 56 9.03 -7.15 34.77
N SER A 57 8.03 -6.32 35.09
CA SER A 57 6.65 -6.56 34.70
C SER A 57 6.65 -6.71 33.16
N THR A 58 6.57 -7.94 32.68
CA THR A 58 6.27 -8.24 31.29
C THR A 58 4.85 -7.75 31.04
N ALA A 59 4.74 -6.46 30.68
CA ALA A 59 3.52 -5.99 30.03
C ALA A 59 3.31 -6.90 28.82
N THR A 60 2.26 -7.69 28.86
CA THR A 60 1.77 -8.48 27.74
C THR A 60 1.60 -7.49 26.57
N VAL A 61 2.54 -7.54 25.62
CA VAL A 61 2.38 -6.81 24.36
C VAL A 61 1.18 -7.48 23.70
N ILE A 62 0.02 -6.86 23.79
CA ILE A 62 -1.09 -7.16 22.89
C ILE A 62 -0.51 -6.75 21.53
N GLU A 63 -0.22 -7.72 20.67
CA GLU A 63 0.11 -7.45 19.27
C GLU A 63 -1.08 -6.75 18.64
N GLY A 64 -1.10 -5.43 18.79
CA GLY A 64 -2.08 -4.55 18.14
C GLY A 64 -1.70 -4.39 16.68
N LEU A 65 -2.68 -4.25 15.80
CA LEU A 65 -2.44 -3.86 14.41
C LEU A 65 -1.67 -2.54 14.33
N CYS A 66 -1.82 -1.70 15.36
CA CYS A 66 -1.24 -0.37 15.43
C CYS A 66 -0.28 -0.25 16.61
N THR A 67 0.76 0.54 16.40
CA THR A 67 1.71 0.98 17.41
C THR A 67 1.76 2.51 17.45
N ALA A 68 2.07 3.09 18.60
CA ALA A 68 2.33 4.51 18.78
C ALA A 68 3.22 4.75 19.99
N PRO A 69 3.84 5.94 20.15
CA PRO A 69 4.49 6.38 21.38
C PRO A 69 3.59 6.23 22.61
N ALA A 70 4.18 6.21 23.80
CA ALA A 70 3.49 5.87 25.05
C ALA A 70 2.28 6.77 25.35
N ASP A 71 2.34 8.02 24.98
CA ASP A 71 1.30 9.05 25.13
C ASP A 71 0.14 8.93 24.14
N HIS A 72 0.32 8.16 23.05
CA HIS A 72 -0.70 7.90 22.05
C HIS A 72 -1.18 6.42 21.98
N ARG A 73 -0.90 5.61 23.01
CA ARG A 73 -1.31 4.19 23.05
C ARG A 73 -2.83 3.99 22.94
N ALA A 74 -3.60 4.89 23.54
CA ALA A 74 -5.05 4.83 23.46
C ALA A 74 -5.56 5.00 22.02
N LEU A 75 -4.95 5.91 21.26
CA LEU A 75 -5.22 6.07 19.82
C LEU A 75 -4.87 4.79 19.05
N ALA A 76 -3.69 4.21 19.28
CA ALA A 76 -3.29 2.97 18.60
C ALA A 76 -4.26 1.80 18.90
N ALA A 77 -4.70 1.65 20.14
CA ALA A 77 -5.67 0.64 20.52
C ALA A 77 -7.04 0.86 19.84
N ARG A 78 -7.49 2.11 19.78
CA ARG A 78 -8.75 2.50 19.17
C ARG A 78 -8.75 2.26 17.67
N VAL A 79 -7.75 2.78 16.94
CA VAL A 79 -7.62 2.58 15.49
C VAL A 79 -7.46 1.09 15.15
N SER A 80 -6.72 0.31 15.96
CA SER A 80 -6.64 -1.16 15.79
C SER A 80 -8.02 -1.83 15.87
N ALA A 81 -8.86 -1.42 16.83
CA ALA A 81 -10.19 -1.97 16.99
C ALA A 81 -11.12 -1.57 15.83
N ASP A 82 -11.01 -0.33 15.37
CA ASP A 82 -11.87 0.23 14.34
C ASP A 82 -11.51 -0.30 12.93
N ILE A 83 -10.24 -0.52 12.61
CA ILE A 83 -9.85 -1.26 11.38
C ILE A 83 -10.48 -2.66 11.39
N ARG A 84 -10.40 -3.41 12.51
CA ARG A 84 -11.05 -4.73 12.61
C ARG A 84 -12.58 -4.65 12.52
N ALA A 85 -13.17 -3.61 13.06
CA ALA A 85 -14.61 -3.41 13.01
C ALA A 85 -15.09 -3.12 11.58
N GLY A 86 -14.42 -2.25 10.85
CA GLY A 86 -14.74 -1.93 9.46
C GLY A 86 -14.61 -3.11 8.51
N LEU A 87 -13.67 -4.03 8.79
CA LEU A 87 -13.46 -5.23 7.97
C LEU A 87 -14.30 -6.44 8.42
N ARG A 88 -15.04 -6.34 9.55
CA ARG A 88 -15.75 -7.49 10.10
C ARG A 88 -16.89 -7.95 9.19
N GLY A 89 -16.83 -9.21 8.76
CA GLY A 89 -17.86 -9.82 7.90
C GLY A 89 -17.81 -9.33 6.46
N ARG A 90 -16.75 -8.61 6.07
CA ARG A 90 -16.52 -8.27 4.68
C ARG A 90 -15.95 -9.44 3.92
N ASN A 91 -16.47 -9.68 2.73
CA ASN A 91 -15.98 -10.71 1.82
C ASN A 91 -14.66 -10.29 1.21
N GLY A 92 -13.85 -11.29 0.83
CA GLY A 92 -12.57 -11.08 0.19
C GLY A 92 -11.41 -10.97 1.15
N SER A 93 -10.30 -10.52 0.65
CA SER A 93 -9.07 -10.28 1.39
C SER A 93 -8.79 -8.80 1.45
N HIS A 94 -8.28 -8.34 2.57
CA HIS A 94 -8.03 -6.91 2.79
C HIS A 94 -6.65 -6.70 3.39
N SER A 95 -6.05 -5.55 3.04
CA SER A 95 -4.85 -5.03 3.67
C SER A 95 -5.04 -3.56 4.00
N VAL A 96 -4.54 -3.13 5.16
CA VAL A 96 -4.65 -1.73 5.60
C VAL A 96 -3.31 -1.27 6.15
N SER A 97 -2.86 -0.11 5.72
CA SER A 97 -1.75 0.61 6.34
C SER A 97 -2.18 2.04 6.66
N VAL A 98 -1.88 2.49 7.88
CA VAL A 98 -2.10 3.87 8.33
C VAL A 98 -0.83 4.37 8.99
N TYR A 99 -0.44 5.58 8.67
CA TYR A 99 0.67 6.25 9.35
C TYR A 99 0.31 7.72 9.64
N ASP A 100 0.39 8.12 10.89
CA ASP A 100 0.23 9.52 11.30
C ASP A 100 1.55 10.04 11.84
N ARG A 101 2.12 11.02 11.13
CA ARG A 101 3.42 11.62 11.49
C ARG A 101 3.33 12.49 12.73
N VAL A 102 2.17 13.04 13.03
CA VAL A 102 1.96 13.93 14.18
C VAL A 102 1.98 13.14 15.49
N THR A 103 1.27 12.01 15.55
CA THR A 103 1.16 11.18 16.75
C THR A 103 2.17 10.04 16.78
N GLY A 104 2.85 9.76 15.66
CA GLY A 104 3.70 8.59 15.50
C GLY A 104 2.94 7.27 15.43
N LEU A 105 1.61 7.32 15.20
CA LEU A 105 0.80 6.12 14.98
C LEU A 105 1.25 5.41 13.71
N SER A 106 1.40 4.08 13.78
CA SER A 106 1.67 3.22 12.63
C SER A 106 0.85 1.95 12.74
N CYS A 107 0.02 1.69 11.75
CA CYS A 107 -0.85 0.51 11.67
C CYS A 107 -0.49 -0.32 10.44
N LEU A 108 -0.54 -1.64 10.59
CA LEU A 108 -0.35 -2.56 9.47
C LEU A 108 -1.20 -3.83 9.68
N TYR A 109 -2.16 -4.04 8.80
CA TYR A 109 -2.99 -5.24 8.73
C TYR A 109 -2.73 -5.95 7.41
N ASN A 110 -2.30 -7.20 7.43
CA ASN A 110 -1.91 -7.99 6.25
C ASN A 110 -0.93 -7.28 5.31
N GLY A 111 -0.07 -6.42 5.84
CA GLY A 111 0.68 -5.43 5.08
C GLY A 111 1.64 -5.95 4.02
N SER A 112 2.01 -7.23 4.05
CA SER A 112 2.85 -7.89 3.04
C SER A 112 2.05 -8.80 2.09
N LYS A 113 0.71 -8.84 2.20
CA LYS A 113 -0.12 -9.54 1.22
C LYS A 113 -0.12 -8.75 -0.08
N HIS A 114 0.06 -9.46 -1.20
CA HIS A 114 0.00 -8.88 -2.53
C HIS A 114 -1.44 -8.75 -3.03
N PHE A 115 -1.67 -7.68 -3.78
CA PHE A 115 -2.91 -7.33 -4.45
C PHE A 115 -2.60 -6.82 -5.84
N ASP A 116 -3.49 -7.04 -6.80
CA ASP A 116 -3.42 -6.38 -8.10
C ASP A 116 -3.68 -4.88 -7.89
N SER A 117 -2.77 -4.05 -8.36
CA SER A 117 -2.82 -2.61 -8.08
C SER A 117 -3.97 -1.88 -8.76
N ALA A 118 -4.53 -2.44 -9.81
CA ALA A 118 -5.40 -1.69 -10.70
C ALA A 118 -4.80 -0.28 -10.99
N SER A 119 -5.57 0.77 -10.87
CA SER A 119 -5.11 2.14 -11.20
C SER A 119 -4.30 2.84 -10.10
N ILE A 120 -4.09 2.27 -8.92
CA ILE A 120 -3.19 2.93 -7.94
C ILE A 120 -1.72 2.91 -8.39
N VAL A 121 -1.31 1.96 -9.26
CA VAL A 121 0.02 1.94 -9.87
C VAL A 121 0.35 3.21 -10.65
N LYS A 122 -0.65 3.98 -11.07
CA LYS A 122 -0.48 5.25 -11.80
C LYS A 122 0.30 6.29 -10.99
N ALA A 123 0.18 6.24 -9.65
CA ALA A 123 1.04 7.04 -8.78
C ALA A 123 2.51 6.57 -8.85
N ILE A 124 2.77 5.27 -8.94
CA ILE A 124 4.13 4.74 -9.14
C ILE A 124 4.67 5.16 -10.51
N ILE A 125 3.86 5.10 -11.58
CA ILE A 125 4.25 5.53 -12.94
C ILE A 125 4.66 7.00 -12.93
N LEU A 126 3.86 7.88 -12.32
CA LEU A 126 4.16 9.30 -12.24
C LEU A 126 5.42 9.57 -11.41
N GLY A 127 5.56 8.94 -10.24
CA GLY A 127 6.77 9.03 -9.43
C GLY A 127 8.03 8.60 -10.20
N ALA A 128 7.94 7.54 -11.00
CA ALA A 128 9.03 7.07 -11.85
C ALA A 128 9.36 8.07 -12.97
N LEU A 129 8.37 8.64 -13.62
CA LEU A 129 8.53 9.67 -14.66
C LEU A 129 9.23 10.92 -14.10
N LEU A 130 8.77 11.42 -12.98
CA LEU A 130 9.37 12.56 -12.29
C LEU A 130 10.81 12.27 -11.88
N ARG A 131 11.08 11.08 -11.37
CA ARG A 131 12.44 10.64 -11.02
C ARG A 131 13.35 10.56 -12.23
N TRP A 132 12.86 10.04 -13.35
CA TRP A 132 13.63 9.94 -14.59
C TRP A 132 14.05 11.33 -15.10
N HIS A 133 13.13 12.28 -15.16
CA HIS A 133 13.43 13.68 -15.53
C HIS A 133 14.42 14.34 -14.58
N GLN A 134 14.28 14.11 -13.28
CA GLN A 134 15.22 14.61 -12.29
C GLN A 134 16.64 14.06 -12.49
N GLN A 135 16.79 12.78 -12.86
CA GLN A 135 18.09 12.15 -13.15
C GLN A 135 18.71 12.67 -14.45
N THR A 136 17.92 12.81 -15.49
CA THR A 136 18.38 13.26 -16.81
C THR A 136 18.51 14.77 -16.90
N LYS A 137 18.08 15.51 -15.85
CA LYS A 137 18.04 16.98 -15.79
C LYS A 137 17.22 17.58 -16.93
N THR A 138 16.15 16.95 -17.27
CA THR A 138 15.16 17.40 -18.26
C THR A 138 13.88 17.83 -17.53
N SER A 139 12.97 18.48 -18.24
CA SER A 139 11.63 18.82 -17.74
C SER A 139 10.59 18.00 -18.49
N LEU A 140 9.45 17.72 -17.85
CA LEU A 140 8.30 17.14 -18.54
C LEU A 140 7.96 17.95 -19.78
N SER A 141 7.80 17.28 -20.91
CA SER A 141 7.22 17.85 -22.13
C SER A 141 5.75 18.22 -21.90
N SER A 142 5.17 19.01 -22.79
CA SER A 142 3.75 19.33 -22.72
C SER A 142 2.86 18.11 -22.93
N TRP A 143 3.33 17.11 -23.68
CA TRP A 143 2.64 15.85 -23.85
C TRP A 143 2.65 15.04 -22.55
N GLU A 144 3.81 14.80 -21.93
CA GLU A 144 3.90 14.10 -20.65
C GLU A 144 3.09 14.78 -19.53
N GLN A 145 3.05 16.11 -19.50
CA GLN A 145 2.21 16.85 -18.55
C GLN A 145 0.71 16.59 -18.79
N ASN A 146 0.28 16.51 -20.04
CA ASN A 146 -1.08 16.17 -20.41
C ASN A 146 -1.42 14.74 -19.98
N GLU A 147 -0.56 13.77 -20.35
CA GLU A 147 -0.78 12.35 -20.01
C GLU A 147 -0.76 12.15 -18.49
N ALA A 148 0.16 12.77 -17.77
CA ALA A 148 0.19 12.71 -16.30
C ALA A 148 -1.11 13.27 -15.67
N THR A 149 -1.66 14.36 -16.23
CA THR A 149 -2.92 14.93 -15.76
C THR A 149 -4.09 13.99 -16.03
N LEU A 150 -4.23 13.46 -17.24
CA LEU A 150 -5.27 12.50 -17.60
C LEU A 150 -5.16 11.22 -16.75
N MET A 151 -3.96 10.68 -16.62
CA MET A 151 -3.67 9.46 -15.87
C MET A 151 -4.03 9.58 -14.38
N ILE A 152 -3.71 10.69 -13.73
CA ILE A 152 -3.94 10.85 -12.29
C ILE A 152 -5.33 11.39 -12.00
N GLU A 153 -5.75 12.49 -12.66
CA GLU A 153 -7.00 13.18 -12.32
C GLU A 153 -8.25 12.45 -12.86
N GLN A 154 -8.13 11.74 -13.98
CA GLN A 154 -9.25 11.05 -14.61
C GLN A 154 -9.07 9.52 -14.63
N SER A 155 -7.93 9.02 -14.10
CA SER A 155 -7.57 7.60 -14.15
C SER A 155 -7.55 7.03 -15.58
N ASP A 156 -7.16 7.85 -16.56
CA ASP A 156 -7.13 7.46 -17.97
C ASP A 156 -6.15 6.29 -18.19
N ASN A 157 -6.60 5.26 -18.92
CA ASN A 157 -5.82 4.04 -19.14
C ASN A 157 -4.88 4.15 -20.33
N ASP A 158 -5.26 4.89 -21.36
CA ASP A 158 -4.41 5.09 -22.54
C ASP A 158 -3.19 5.93 -22.12
N ALA A 159 -3.42 7.00 -21.35
CA ALA A 159 -2.35 7.81 -20.78
C ALA A 159 -1.41 7.00 -19.85
N ALA A 160 -1.94 6.05 -19.09
CA ALA A 160 -1.12 5.17 -18.27
C ALA A 160 -0.26 4.24 -19.12
N SER A 161 -0.83 3.66 -20.19
CA SER A 161 -0.09 2.79 -21.12
C SER A 161 1.02 3.54 -21.84
N ASP A 162 0.71 4.75 -22.33
CA ASP A 162 1.67 5.60 -23.03
C ASP A 162 2.88 5.97 -22.15
N LEU A 163 2.64 6.39 -20.91
CA LEU A 163 3.72 6.72 -19.96
C LEU A 163 4.47 5.49 -19.45
N TRP A 164 3.81 4.35 -19.29
CA TRP A 164 4.44 3.08 -18.93
C TRP A 164 5.41 2.63 -20.02
N ASP A 165 4.98 2.69 -21.29
CA ASP A 165 5.79 2.31 -22.44
C ASP A 165 6.98 3.26 -22.65
N GLU A 166 6.76 4.58 -22.48
CA GLU A 166 7.83 5.58 -22.56
C GLU A 166 8.92 5.34 -21.50
N LEU A 167 8.52 5.09 -20.26
CA LEU A 167 9.46 4.82 -19.16
C LEU A 167 10.19 3.49 -19.34
N GLY A 168 9.47 2.47 -19.74
CA GLY A 168 9.95 1.09 -19.80
C GLY A 168 10.24 0.49 -18.42
N MET A 169 10.25 -0.83 -18.36
CA MET A 169 10.40 -1.62 -17.14
C MET A 169 11.63 -1.26 -16.29
N SER A 170 12.72 -0.85 -16.95
CA SER A 170 13.98 -0.55 -16.25
C SER A 170 13.89 0.71 -15.38
N ASN A 171 13.23 1.79 -15.86
CA ASN A 171 13.07 3.01 -15.11
C ASN A 171 12.02 2.85 -13.99
N LEU A 172 10.95 2.11 -14.28
CA LEU A 172 9.95 1.75 -13.27
C LEU A 172 10.58 0.95 -12.12
N GLN A 173 11.31 -0.12 -12.43
CA GLN A 173 12.00 -0.93 -11.43
C GLN A 173 13.05 -0.12 -10.66
N HIS A 174 13.78 0.77 -11.35
CA HIS A 174 14.74 1.65 -10.70
C HIS A 174 14.07 2.56 -9.67
N PHE A 175 12.90 3.13 -10.00
CA PHE A 175 12.14 3.94 -9.06
C PHE A 175 11.70 3.13 -7.84
N LEU A 176 11.13 1.93 -8.02
CA LEU A 176 10.75 1.03 -6.92
C LEU A 176 11.93 0.76 -5.98
N ASN A 177 13.11 0.46 -6.55
CA ASN A 177 14.32 0.20 -5.76
C ASN A 177 14.74 1.42 -4.93
N LEU A 178 14.67 2.63 -5.51
CA LEU A 178 14.99 3.87 -4.80
C LEU A 178 13.96 4.22 -3.73
N ALA A 179 12.68 3.95 -3.98
CA ALA A 179 11.58 4.16 -3.04
C ALA A 179 11.54 3.12 -1.91
N GLY A 180 12.35 2.05 -2.01
CA GLY A 180 12.36 0.95 -1.05
C GLY A 180 11.15 0.00 -1.17
N MET A 181 10.40 0.06 -2.28
CA MET A 181 9.20 -0.74 -2.55
C MET A 181 9.58 -2.15 -3.03
N GLY A 182 10.28 -2.89 -2.16
CA GLY A 182 10.87 -4.19 -2.51
C GLY A 182 9.89 -5.35 -2.60
N GLN A 183 8.65 -5.16 -2.19
CA GLN A 183 7.58 -6.16 -2.29
C GLN A 183 6.71 -5.94 -3.55
N THR A 184 6.85 -4.80 -4.22
CA THR A 184 6.10 -4.47 -5.44
C THR A 184 6.72 -5.19 -6.65
N GLN A 185 5.88 -5.87 -7.44
CA GLN A 185 6.27 -6.62 -8.62
C GLN A 185 5.51 -6.05 -9.83
N LEU A 186 6.24 -5.44 -10.76
CA LEU A 186 5.65 -4.81 -11.95
C LEU A 186 4.93 -5.83 -12.83
N GLY A 187 3.75 -5.47 -13.31
CA GLY A 187 3.01 -6.22 -14.32
C GLY A 187 3.86 -6.42 -15.57
N GLN A 188 3.70 -7.56 -16.24
CA GLN A 188 4.45 -7.91 -17.44
C GLN A 188 3.62 -7.60 -18.69
N ASP A 189 4.28 -7.55 -19.84
CA ASP A 189 3.65 -7.45 -21.17
C ASP A 189 2.68 -6.25 -21.33
N GLY A 190 2.95 -5.15 -20.62
CA GLY A 190 2.10 -3.95 -20.65
C GLY A 190 0.90 -3.97 -19.69
N GLU A 191 0.69 -5.07 -18.97
CA GLU A 191 -0.41 -5.23 -18.01
C GLU A 191 -0.11 -4.50 -16.68
N TRP A 192 0.08 -3.18 -16.74
CA TRP A 192 0.45 -2.37 -15.60
C TRP A 192 -0.54 -2.49 -14.42
N GLY A 193 -1.84 -2.66 -14.69
CA GLY A 193 -2.88 -2.85 -13.68
C GLY A 193 -2.75 -4.14 -12.87
N LEU A 194 -2.01 -5.15 -13.37
CA LEU A 194 -1.66 -6.39 -12.68
C LEU A 194 -0.36 -6.29 -11.89
N THR A 195 0.21 -5.10 -11.72
CA THR A 195 1.31 -4.88 -10.80
C THR A 195 0.92 -5.33 -9.40
N GLN A 196 1.70 -6.25 -8.83
CA GLN A 196 1.46 -6.74 -7.48
C GLN A 196 2.00 -5.75 -6.46
N VAL A 197 1.13 -5.16 -5.67
CA VAL A 197 1.47 -4.18 -4.64
C VAL A 197 1.13 -4.71 -3.24
N THR A 198 1.69 -4.08 -2.22
CA THR A 198 1.34 -4.35 -0.82
C THR A 198 0.99 -3.04 -0.11
N ALA A 199 0.14 -3.09 0.91
CA ALA A 199 -0.17 -1.87 1.68
C ALA A 199 1.07 -1.31 2.40
N HIS A 200 2.08 -2.14 2.66
CA HIS A 200 3.37 -1.70 3.15
C HIS A 200 4.09 -0.81 2.13
N ASP A 201 4.21 -1.26 0.88
CA ASP A 201 4.95 -0.53 -0.15
C ASP A 201 4.19 0.72 -0.60
N GLU A 202 2.86 0.68 -0.67
CA GLU A 202 2.04 1.87 -0.92
C GLU A 202 2.22 2.93 0.18
N MET A 203 2.39 2.51 1.44
CA MET A 203 2.75 3.43 2.51
C MET A 203 4.15 4.02 2.34
N LEU A 204 5.12 3.29 1.78
CA LEU A 204 6.44 3.84 1.44
C LEU A 204 6.33 4.90 0.35
N LEU A 205 5.53 4.67 -0.69
CA LEU A 205 5.24 5.67 -1.72
C LEU A 205 4.64 6.94 -1.13
N LEU A 206 3.57 6.82 -0.32
CA LEU A 206 2.92 7.96 0.30
C LEU A 206 3.87 8.75 1.23
N LYS A 207 4.70 8.06 1.99
CA LYS A 207 5.75 8.70 2.82
C LYS A 207 6.79 9.44 1.98
N LEU A 208 7.16 8.86 0.84
CA LEU A 208 8.09 9.48 -0.11
C LEU A 208 7.48 10.76 -0.71
N LEU A 209 6.22 10.74 -1.09
CA LEU A 209 5.54 11.92 -1.67
C LEU A 209 5.36 13.04 -0.65
N THR A 210 5.15 12.72 0.63
CA THR A 210 4.78 13.70 1.66
C THR A 210 5.94 14.22 2.51
N ALA A 211 7.16 13.68 2.37
CA ALA A 211 8.32 14.09 3.15
C ALA A 211 9.53 14.42 2.28
N SER A 212 10.44 15.22 2.82
CA SER A 212 11.73 15.48 2.18
C SER A 212 12.56 14.20 2.10
N ASN A 213 13.08 13.88 0.93
CA ASN A 213 13.88 12.69 0.66
C ASN A 213 14.85 12.94 -0.51
N SER A 214 15.68 11.93 -0.83
CA SER A 214 16.68 12.00 -1.93
C SER A 214 16.15 11.39 -3.25
N VAL A 215 14.95 10.81 -3.27
CA VAL A 215 14.38 10.16 -4.45
C VAL A 215 13.66 11.18 -5.33
N LEU A 216 12.74 11.94 -4.76
CA LEU A 216 12.02 13.00 -5.45
C LEU A 216 12.30 14.36 -4.78
N ASP A 217 12.62 15.37 -5.56
CA ASP A 217 12.75 16.73 -5.09
C ASP A 217 11.40 17.36 -4.68
N ALA A 218 11.45 18.55 -4.10
CA ALA A 218 10.24 19.20 -3.59
C ALA A 218 9.22 19.52 -4.70
N ASN A 219 9.70 19.90 -5.90
CA ASN A 219 8.83 20.26 -7.02
C ASN A 219 8.12 19.02 -7.58
N SER A 220 8.85 17.92 -7.74
CA SER A 220 8.30 16.64 -8.19
C SER A 220 7.20 16.15 -7.25
N ARG A 221 7.47 16.12 -5.94
CA ARG A 221 6.46 15.73 -4.95
C ARG A 221 5.24 16.65 -4.96
N ALA A 222 5.46 17.97 -5.02
CA ALA A 222 4.37 18.92 -5.07
C ALA A 222 3.51 18.77 -6.33
N TYR A 223 4.13 18.46 -7.47
CA TYR A 223 3.43 18.24 -8.73
C TYR A 223 2.51 17.00 -8.64
N GLU A 224 3.03 15.87 -8.18
CA GLU A 224 2.26 14.63 -8.04
C GLU A 224 1.11 14.78 -7.03
N LEU A 225 1.40 15.31 -5.84
CA LEU A 225 0.37 15.59 -4.84
C LEU A 225 -0.69 16.58 -5.35
N ASN A 226 -0.29 17.57 -6.16
CA ASN A 226 -1.26 18.49 -6.75
C ASN A 226 -2.24 17.77 -7.67
N LEU A 227 -1.77 16.87 -8.56
CA LEU A 227 -2.67 16.09 -9.41
C LEU A 227 -3.57 15.17 -8.58
N MET A 228 -3.03 14.50 -7.55
CA MET A 228 -3.80 13.65 -6.64
C MET A 228 -4.86 14.43 -5.81
N ALA A 229 -4.71 15.76 -5.66
CA ALA A 229 -5.70 16.61 -5.00
C ALA A 229 -6.79 17.10 -5.97
N HIS A 230 -6.60 16.96 -7.28
CA HIS A 230 -7.49 17.46 -8.31
C HIS A 230 -8.20 16.34 -9.10
N VAL A 231 -8.22 15.12 -8.56
CA VAL A 231 -8.97 14.03 -9.20
C VAL A 231 -10.42 14.42 -9.42
N THR A 232 -11.01 13.94 -10.50
CA THR A 232 -12.42 14.18 -10.82
C THR A 232 -13.33 13.67 -9.70
N SER A 233 -14.53 14.23 -9.58
CA SER A 233 -15.44 13.92 -8.46
C SER A 233 -15.83 12.44 -8.39
N TRP A 234 -15.82 11.73 -9.50
CA TRP A 234 -16.13 10.30 -9.55
C TRP A 234 -14.92 9.42 -9.14
N GLU A 235 -13.72 10.00 -9.04
CA GLU A 235 -12.51 9.39 -8.48
C GLU A 235 -12.31 9.71 -6.98
N ALA A 236 -13.09 10.60 -6.39
CA ALA A 236 -12.90 11.10 -5.02
C ALA A 236 -13.63 10.24 -3.98
N TRP A 237 -13.40 8.92 -3.99
CA TRP A 237 -13.96 7.95 -3.05
C TRP A 237 -12.86 7.25 -2.20
N GLY A 238 -13.23 6.24 -1.44
CA GLY A 238 -12.28 5.36 -0.75
C GLY A 238 -11.72 5.98 0.53
N VAL A 239 -10.39 6.09 0.64
CA VAL A 239 -9.73 6.59 1.87
C VAL A 239 -10.08 8.04 2.21
N THR A 240 -10.67 8.80 1.28
CA THR A 240 -11.15 10.17 1.52
C THR A 240 -12.45 10.22 2.33
N ALA A 241 -13.16 9.09 2.45
CA ALA A 241 -14.43 9.04 3.16
C ALA A 241 -14.26 9.40 4.65
N GLY A 242 -15.02 10.39 5.11
CA GLY A 242 -14.95 10.89 6.48
C GLY A 242 -13.87 11.94 6.75
N THR A 243 -13.12 12.36 5.74
CA THR A 243 -12.14 13.45 5.88
C THR A 243 -12.84 14.75 6.25
N PRO A 244 -12.40 15.46 7.30
CA PRO A 244 -12.93 16.78 7.64
C PRO A 244 -12.71 17.79 6.50
N SER A 245 -13.63 18.74 6.38
CA SER A 245 -13.61 19.73 5.29
C SER A 245 -12.43 20.71 5.31
N ASP A 246 -11.73 20.78 6.44
CA ASP A 246 -10.54 21.61 6.65
C ASP A 246 -9.23 20.84 6.45
N VAL A 247 -9.28 19.56 6.11
CA VAL A 247 -8.14 18.71 5.78
C VAL A 247 -8.04 18.55 4.27
N THR A 248 -6.89 18.86 3.72
CA THR A 248 -6.59 18.61 2.30
C THR A 248 -6.20 17.15 2.11
N TRP A 249 -6.82 16.51 1.14
CA TRP A 249 -6.53 15.14 0.77
C TRP A 249 -5.91 15.04 -0.64
N HIS A 250 -5.13 13.99 -0.83
CA HIS A 250 -4.51 13.58 -2.09
C HIS A 250 -4.82 12.10 -2.24
N VAL A 251 -5.45 11.68 -3.34
CA VAL A 251 -5.94 10.30 -3.49
C VAL A 251 -5.61 9.73 -4.85
N LYS A 252 -5.35 8.43 -4.91
CA LYS A 252 -5.46 7.62 -6.12
C LYS A 252 -6.21 6.34 -5.80
N ASN A 253 -7.18 6.04 -6.62
CA ASN A 253 -8.01 4.86 -6.53
C ASN A 253 -7.74 3.89 -7.67
N GLY A 254 -8.11 2.64 -7.48
CA GLY A 254 -8.03 1.60 -8.48
C GLY A 254 -9.14 0.57 -8.31
N TRP A 255 -9.64 0.06 -9.44
CA TRP A 255 -10.59 -1.04 -9.48
C TRP A 255 -10.36 -1.89 -10.73
N LEU A 256 -10.50 -3.18 -10.56
CA LEU A 256 -10.29 -4.17 -11.61
C LEU A 256 -11.18 -5.39 -11.34
N PRO A 257 -12.11 -5.76 -12.25
CA PRO A 257 -12.81 -7.02 -12.14
C PRO A 257 -11.97 -8.18 -12.70
N ASP A 258 -12.06 -9.34 -12.05
CA ASP A 258 -11.52 -10.58 -12.57
C ASP A 258 -12.54 -11.74 -12.45
N ALA A 259 -12.09 -12.98 -12.70
CA ALA A 259 -12.96 -14.16 -12.61
C ALA A 259 -13.37 -14.51 -11.17
N THR A 260 -12.72 -13.94 -10.16
CA THR A 260 -12.92 -14.24 -8.74
C THR A 260 -13.65 -13.14 -7.99
N GLY A 261 -13.79 -11.95 -8.59
CA GLY A 261 -14.46 -10.78 -8.01
C GLY A 261 -13.81 -9.46 -8.42
N TRP A 262 -13.86 -8.51 -7.53
CA TRP A 262 -13.29 -7.18 -7.74
C TRP A 262 -12.05 -6.97 -6.89
N HIS A 263 -11.02 -6.36 -7.48
CA HIS A 263 -9.92 -5.72 -6.79
C HIS A 263 -10.27 -4.23 -6.65
N ILE A 264 -10.33 -3.73 -5.44
CA ILE A 264 -10.67 -2.33 -5.14
C ILE A 264 -9.62 -1.77 -4.19
N ASP A 265 -8.95 -0.71 -4.61
CA ASP A 265 -7.83 -0.14 -3.88
C ASP A 265 -7.96 1.37 -3.74
N SER A 266 -7.48 1.90 -2.63
CA SER A 266 -7.44 3.33 -2.40
C SER A 266 -6.23 3.70 -1.55
N ILE A 267 -5.44 4.65 -2.03
CA ILE A 267 -4.29 5.20 -1.31
C ILE A 267 -4.41 6.72 -1.20
N GLY A 268 -4.02 7.30 -0.08
CA GLY A 268 -4.12 8.75 0.06
C GLY A 268 -3.28 9.32 1.20
N ALA A 269 -3.01 10.62 1.06
CA ALA A 269 -2.33 11.43 2.05
C ALA A 269 -3.21 12.63 2.45
N PHE A 270 -3.11 13.05 3.71
CA PHE A 270 -3.99 14.02 4.34
C PHE A 270 -3.16 15.05 5.10
N THR A 271 -3.34 16.33 4.77
CA THR A 271 -2.56 17.42 5.34
C THR A 271 -3.43 18.63 5.69
N GLY A 272 -2.89 19.54 6.47
CA GLY A 272 -3.57 20.79 6.87
C GLY A 272 -4.01 20.78 8.32
N HIS A 273 -4.12 21.97 8.90
CA HIS A 273 -4.58 22.18 10.29
C HIS A 273 -3.85 21.32 11.34
N GLY A 274 -2.54 21.09 11.15
CA GLY A 274 -1.73 20.26 12.05
C GLY A 274 -1.90 18.76 11.84
N LYS A 275 -2.52 18.34 10.74
CA LYS A 275 -2.67 16.96 10.32
C LYS A 275 -1.60 16.59 9.29
N ASP A 276 -1.05 15.38 9.41
CA ASP A 276 -0.08 14.82 8.47
C ASP A 276 -0.13 13.28 8.59
N TYR A 277 -1.09 12.67 7.92
CA TYR A 277 -1.29 11.21 7.96
C TYR A 277 -1.57 10.64 6.57
N MET A 278 -1.38 9.35 6.43
CA MET A 278 -1.53 8.60 5.20
C MET A 278 -2.30 7.32 5.45
N MET A 279 -3.01 6.85 4.43
CA MET A 279 -3.79 5.61 4.47
C MET A 279 -3.68 4.87 3.14
N SER A 280 -3.53 3.55 3.20
CA SER A 280 -3.66 2.63 2.09
C SER A 280 -4.61 1.51 2.50
N VAL A 281 -5.64 1.25 1.71
CA VAL A 281 -6.58 0.14 1.90
C VAL A 281 -6.70 -0.58 0.57
N LEU A 282 -6.34 -1.86 0.58
CA LEU A 282 -6.36 -2.74 -0.59
C LEU A 282 -7.33 -3.89 -0.34
N SER A 283 -8.09 -4.27 -1.35
CA SER A 283 -9.02 -5.39 -1.26
C SER A 283 -9.06 -6.22 -2.53
N ASP A 284 -9.34 -7.51 -2.39
CA ASP A 284 -9.26 -8.54 -3.40
C ASP A 284 -10.33 -9.60 -3.16
N ASN A 285 -10.84 -10.21 -4.23
CA ASN A 285 -11.84 -11.28 -4.19
C ASN A 285 -13.13 -10.88 -3.46
N THR A 286 -13.57 -9.65 -3.60
CA THR A 286 -14.93 -9.27 -3.21
C THR A 286 -15.92 -10.06 -4.11
N ASP A 287 -16.99 -10.55 -3.51
CA ASP A 287 -17.91 -11.49 -4.15
C ASP A 287 -18.28 -11.08 -5.60
N MET A 288 -18.24 -12.04 -6.54
CA MET A 288 -18.63 -11.83 -7.95
C MET A 288 -20.06 -11.34 -8.16
N ASN A 289 -20.95 -11.52 -7.16
CA ASN A 289 -22.31 -11.00 -7.21
C ASN A 289 -22.40 -9.58 -6.66
N ASP A 290 -21.35 -9.10 -6.01
CA ASP A 290 -21.22 -7.72 -5.55
C ASP A 290 -20.64 -6.88 -6.70
N ASP A 291 -21.18 -5.73 -6.90
CA ASP A 291 -20.62 -4.74 -7.80
C ASP A 291 -19.36 -4.08 -7.17
N GLU A 292 -18.66 -3.26 -7.92
CA GLU A 292 -17.51 -2.49 -7.42
C GLU A 292 -17.85 -1.71 -6.16
N GLN A 293 -19.11 -1.30 -6.00
CA GLN A 293 -19.58 -0.51 -4.87
C GLN A 293 -19.45 -1.24 -3.53
N TYR A 294 -19.52 -2.57 -3.52
CA TYR A 294 -19.28 -3.34 -2.30
C TYR A 294 -17.84 -3.15 -1.79
N GLY A 295 -16.86 -3.27 -2.68
CA GLY A 295 -15.45 -3.03 -2.34
C GLY A 295 -15.20 -1.58 -1.95
N ILE A 296 -15.75 -0.61 -2.68
CA ILE A 296 -15.69 0.81 -2.35
C ILE A 296 -16.26 1.05 -0.94
N ASN A 297 -17.45 0.54 -0.64
CA ASN A 297 -18.08 0.68 0.68
C ASN A 297 -17.22 0.05 1.79
N THR A 298 -16.54 -1.07 1.50
CA THR A 298 -15.64 -1.72 2.47
C THR A 298 -14.48 -0.81 2.84
N ILE A 299 -13.84 -0.20 1.84
CA ILE A 299 -12.74 0.76 2.06
C ILE A 299 -13.25 1.99 2.81
N GLU A 300 -14.39 2.54 2.39
CA GLU A 300 -14.96 3.74 3.00
C GLU A 300 -15.42 3.54 4.45
N ASP A 301 -15.90 2.35 4.80
CA ASP A 301 -16.27 2.05 6.21
C ASP A 301 -15.02 2.03 7.10
N VAL A 302 -13.91 1.43 6.64
CA VAL A 302 -12.63 1.51 7.34
C VAL A 302 -12.13 2.95 7.41
N ALA A 303 -12.19 3.67 6.29
CA ALA A 303 -11.72 5.05 6.19
C ALA A 303 -12.46 5.97 7.16
N ARG A 304 -13.81 5.94 7.20
CA ARG A 304 -14.61 6.78 8.10
C ARG A 304 -14.26 6.59 9.57
N LEU A 305 -14.02 5.34 9.99
CA LEU A 305 -13.64 5.04 11.37
C LEU A 305 -12.24 5.59 11.69
N VAL A 306 -11.27 5.33 10.82
CA VAL A 306 -9.89 5.80 10.99
C VAL A 306 -9.82 7.34 10.92
N GLN A 307 -10.50 7.95 9.94
CA GLN A 307 -10.59 9.42 9.81
C GLN A 307 -11.17 10.06 11.08
N HIS A 308 -12.25 9.49 11.62
CA HIS A 308 -12.82 9.94 12.88
C HIS A 308 -11.78 9.93 14.00
N ASP A 309 -11.08 8.82 14.20
CA ASP A 309 -10.11 8.66 15.28
C ASP A 309 -8.90 9.60 15.15
N LEU A 310 -8.36 9.75 13.93
CA LEU A 310 -7.21 10.63 13.67
C LEU A 310 -7.58 12.12 13.77
N ASN A 311 -8.86 12.44 13.68
CA ASN A 311 -9.35 13.82 13.78
C ASN A 311 -10.05 14.14 15.12
N ASP A 312 -10.22 13.16 16.02
CA ASP A 312 -10.69 13.41 17.39
C ASP A 312 -9.56 13.99 18.25
N ALA A 313 -9.69 15.28 18.62
CA ALA A 313 -8.71 15.97 19.44
C ALA A 313 -8.46 15.31 20.81
N LYS A 314 -9.43 14.55 21.35
CA LYS A 314 -9.28 13.83 22.62
C LYS A 314 -8.42 12.59 22.48
N LEU A 315 -8.46 11.92 21.32
CA LEU A 315 -7.66 10.73 21.04
C LEU A 315 -6.24 11.08 20.60
N THR A 316 -6.08 12.20 19.88
CA THR A 316 -4.79 12.64 19.35
C THR A 316 -3.98 13.49 20.32
N ALA A 317 -4.60 14.01 21.42
CA ALA A 317 -3.88 14.71 22.45
C ALA A 317 -2.95 13.76 23.25
N PRO A 318 -1.73 14.19 23.59
CA PRO A 318 -0.84 13.39 24.44
C PRO A 318 -1.50 13.05 25.78
N SER A 319 -1.39 11.79 26.21
CA SER A 319 -1.84 11.37 27.53
C SER A 319 -0.97 12.04 28.61
N THR A 320 -1.54 12.91 29.40
CA THR A 320 -0.86 13.48 30.57
C THR A 320 -0.74 12.39 31.63
N SER A 321 0.43 11.74 31.71
CA SER A 321 0.77 10.90 32.87
C SER A 321 0.94 11.83 34.08
N THR A 322 -0.08 11.94 34.90
CA THR A 322 0.07 12.48 36.27
C THR A 322 0.91 11.46 37.02
N VAL A 323 2.23 11.68 37.04
CA VAL A 323 3.09 11.05 38.07
C VAL A 323 2.63 11.67 39.37
N ALA A 324 1.82 10.92 40.14
CA ALA A 324 1.52 11.28 41.51
C ALA A 324 2.86 11.23 42.25
N ALA A 325 3.43 12.37 42.59
CA ALA A 325 4.54 12.47 43.52
C ALA A 325 3.99 12.02 44.88
N SER A 326 4.29 10.77 45.23
CA SER A 326 4.14 10.29 46.60
C SER A 326 5.19 10.98 47.45
N GLY A 327 4.77 12.01 48.19
CA GLY A 327 5.51 12.64 49.26
C GLY A 327 5.61 11.71 50.48
#